data_25248afceb4dbab396f636f2d7333d64
#
_entry.id   25248afceb4dbab396f636f2d7333d64
#
_cell.length_a   1.000
_cell.length_b   1.000
_cell.length_c   1.000
_cell.angle_alpha   90.00
_cell.angle_beta   90.00
_cell.angle_gamma   90.00
#
_symmetry.space_group_name_H-M   'P 1'
#
loop_
_entity.id
_entity.type
_entity.pdbx_description
1 polymer ?
#
loop_
_entity_poly.entity_id
_entity_poly.type
_entity_poly.pdbx_seq_one_letter_code
_entity_poly.pdbx_strand_id
1 'polypeptide(L)'
;SAVSRGLGDVYKRQVLISTTPLVFAGIGELVTEKSGVLNLGLEGLMLVGAVTGFITLVLTGNYFYSLFLSIISGVILSGIFAFLVLNLMTNQIATGLALTIFGIGLSAMLGKKFGGTPIDGLNPYYFIVISFLLVFFVAYFLSKTKTGLIVRAVGENHNSAYALGYNVIKTRYLTIIFGGVMSSLAGYYISICYAPMWQEGMTCLLYTSPSPRDTAL
;
A
#
# COMPACT_ATOMS: atom_id res chain seq x y z
N SER A 1 1.89 -30.55 26.26
CA SER A 1 2.17 -29.13 26.58
C SER A 1 3.26 -28.47 25.71
N ALA A 2 4.28 -29.18 25.20
CA ALA A 2 5.29 -28.63 24.29
C ALA A 2 4.73 -28.45 22.88
N VAL A 3 3.92 -29.36 22.37
CA VAL A 3 3.26 -29.28 21.05
C VAL A 3 2.28 -28.12 21.00
N SER A 4 1.55 -27.84 22.08
CA SER A 4 0.62 -26.69 22.16
C SER A 4 1.34 -25.34 22.14
N ARG A 5 2.53 -25.23 22.73
CA ARG A 5 3.36 -24.02 22.65
C ARG A 5 3.92 -23.80 21.24
N GLY A 6 4.41 -24.88 20.61
CA GLY A 6 4.92 -24.79 19.22
C GLY A 6 3.84 -24.37 18.21
N LEU A 7 2.62 -24.90 18.32
CA LEU A 7 1.49 -24.48 17.51
C LEU A 7 1.14 -23.00 17.72
N GLY A 8 1.10 -22.54 18.98
CA GLY A 8 0.84 -21.14 19.30
C GLY A 8 1.86 -20.18 18.68
N ASP A 9 3.14 -20.54 18.66
CA ASP A 9 4.20 -19.70 18.08
C ASP A 9 4.14 -19.68 16.55
N VAL A 10 3.77 -20.77 15.90
CA VAL A 10 3.54 -20.83 14.44
C VAL A 10 2.38 -19.92 14.04
N TYR A 11 1.25 -19.99 14.77
CA TYR A 11 0.10 -19.11 14.49
C TYR A 11 0.42 -17.63 14.69
N LYS A 12 1.11 -17.26 15.77
CA LYS A 12 1.55 -15.88 16.02
C LYS A 12 2.43 -15.36 14.90
N ARG A 13 3.39 -16.19 14.46
CA ARG A 13 4.27 -15.85 13.35
C ARG A 13 3.50 -15.62 12.05
N GLN A 14 2.58 -16.52 11.73
CA GLN A 14 1.76 -16.42 10.52
C GLN A 14 0.90 -15.16 10.53
N VAL A 15 0.26 -14.84 11.66
CA VAL A 15 -0.54 -13.62 11.82
C VAL A 15 0.32 -12.37 11.60
N LEU A 16 1.51 -12.29 12.20
CA LEU A 16 2.41 -11.14 12.02
C LEU A 16 2.84 -10.97 10.56
N ILE A 17 3.17 -12.05 9.87
CA ILE A 17 3.57 -12.02 8.47
C ILE A 17 2.40 -11.56 7.57
N SER A 18 1.18 -12.07 7.81
CA SER A 18 -0.01 -11.75 7.01
C SER A 18 -0.54 -10.33 7.25
N THR A 19 -0.36 -9.78 8.45
CA THR A 19 -0.86 -8.43 8.79
C THR A 19 0.09 -7.31 8.34
N THR A 20 1.37 -7.62 8.12
CA THR A 20 2.38 -6.61 7.74
C THR A 20 1.99 -5.77 6.52
N PRO A 21 1.52 -6.33 5.38
CA PRO A 21 1.13 -5.53 4.23
C PRO A 21 -0.09 -4.64 4.52
N LEU A 22 -1.02 -5.12 5.37
CA LEU A 22 -2.17 -4.32 5.79
C LEU A 22 -1.74 -3.11 6.63
N VAL A 23 -0.71 -3.27 7.45
CA VAL A 23 -0.15 -2.17 8.26
C VAL A 23 0.48 -1.11 7.35
N PHE A 24 1.27 -1.50 6.34
CA PHE A 24 1.82 -0.54 5.37
C PHE A 24 0.72 0.21 4.62
N ALA A 25 -0.25 -0.51 4.05
CA ALA A 25 -1.37 0.07 3.33
C ALA A 25 -2.21 0.99 4.25
N GLY A 26 -2.54 0.53 5.45
CA GLY A 26 -3.32 1.29 6.44
C GLY A 26 -2.62 2.56 6.92
N ILE A 27 -1.30 2.55 7.12
CA ILE A 27 -0.52 3.76 7.45
C ILE A 27 -0.59 4.77 6.30
N GLY A 28 -0.44 4.31 5.06
CA GLY A 28 -0.52 5.15 3.88
C GLY A 28 -1.88 5.83 3.77
N GLU A 29 -2.95 5.04 3.89
CA GLU A 29 -4.32 5.55 3.81
C GLU A 29 -4.66 6.47 4.98
N LEU A 30 -4.24 6.15 6.20
CA LEU A 30 -4.44 6.99 7.37
C LEU A 30 -3.91 8.42 7.16
N VAL A 31 -2.71 8.56 6.60
CA VAL A 31 -2.09 9.88 6.35
C VAL A 31 -2.83 10.62 5.25
N THR A 32 -3.24 9.92 4.19
CA THR A 32 -4.01 10.49 3.07
C THR A 32 -5.39 10.97 3.55
N GLU A 33 -6.09 10.14 4.30
CA GLU A 33 -7.41 10.44 4.86
C GLU A 33 -7.37 11.60 5.86
N LYS A 34 -6.31 11.68 6.68
CA LYS A 34 -6.08 12.83 7.59
C LYS A 34 -5.86 14.15 6.85
N SER A 35 -5.52 14.15 5.57
CA SER A 35 -5.47 15.35 4.73
C SER A 35 -6.82 15.70 4.05
N GLY A 36 -7.85 14.88 4.28
CA GLY A 36 -9.19 15.06 3.71
C GLY A 36 -9.34 14.50 2.29
N VAL A 37 -8.52 13.51 1.89
CA VAL A 37 -8.62 12.83 0.61
C VAL A 37 -8.82 11.34 0.86
N LEU A 38 -9.87 10.78 0.25
CA LEU A 38 -10.18 9.35 0.27
C LEU A 38 -9.60 8.68 -0.99
N ASN A 39 -8.71 7.70 -0.80
CA ASN A 39 -8.11 6.98 -1.91
C ASN A 39 -8.57 5.51 -1.95
N LEU A 40 -9.66 5.23 -2.64
CA LEU A 40 -10.11 3.85 -2.87
C LEU A 40 -9.27 3.09 -3.93
N GLY A 41 -8.25 3.73 -4.49
CA GLY A 41 -7.31 3.13 -5.44
C GLY A 41 -6.19 2.31 -4.82
N LEU A 42 -6.20 2.13 -3.50
CA LEU A 42 -5.17 1.47 -2.72
C LEU A 42 -4.79 0.09 -3.25
N GLU A 43 -5.79 -0.74 -3.55
CA GLU A 43 -5.58 -2.11 -4.06
C GLU A 43 -4.90 -2.10 -5.44
N GLY A 44 -5.30 -1.19 -6.33
CA GLY A 44 -4.65 -1.00 -7.63
C GLY A 44 -3.18 -0.59 -7.49
N LEU A 45 -2.88 0.32 -6.55
CA LEU A 45 -1.51 0.73 -6.24
C LEU A 45 -0.66 -0.43 -5.69
N MET A 46 -1.25 -1.25 -4.81
CA MET A 46 -0.59 -2.46 -4.29
C MET A 46 -0.27 -3.46 -5.39
N LEU A 47 -1.22 -3.74 -6.29
CA LEU A 47 -1.03 -4.69 -7.39
C LEU A 47 0.06 -4.23 -8.37
N VAL A 48 0.06 -2.95 -8.73
CA VAL A 48 1.08 -2.42 -9.64
C VAL A 48 2.45 -2.41 -8.94
N GLY A 49 2.52 -2.06 -7.66
CA GLY A 49 3.75 -2.16 -6.86
C GLY A 49 4.28 -3.59 -6.79
N ALA A 50 3.38 -4.57 -6.58
CA ALA A 50 3.71 -5.99 -6.53
C ALA A 50 4.28 -6.50 -7.86
N VAL A 51 3.60 -6.22 -8.99
CA VAL A 51 4.03 -6.70 -10.30
C VAL A 51 5.32 -6.05 -10.77
N THR A 52 5.48 -4.73 -10.58
CA THR A 52 6.72 -4.03 -10.98
C THR A 52 7.92 -4.49 -10.16
N GLY A 53 7.75 -4.66 -8.84
CA GLY A 53 8.77 -5.20 -7.98
C GLY A 53 9.16 -6.63 -8.38
N PHE A 54 8.18 -7.51 -8.59
CA PHE A 54 8.39 -8.89 -8.98
C PHE A 54 9.14 -9.02 -10.32
N ILE A 55 8.64 -8.36 -11.37
CA ILE A 55 9.26 -8.37 -12.70
C ILE A 55 10.70 -7.87 -12.64
N THR A 56 10.93 -6.77 -11.94
CA THR A 56 12.28 -6.21 -11.81
C THR A 56 13.22 -7.18 -11.10
N LEU A 57 12.75 -7.89 -10.07
CA LEU A 57 13.57 -8.88 -9.39
C LEU A 57 13.92 -10.06 -10.31
N VAL A 58 12.95 -10.58 -11.06
CA VAL A 58 13.18 -11.67 -12.00
C VAL A 58 14.17 -11.28 -13.10
N LEU A 59 14.11 -10.03 -13.59
CA LEU A 59 14.98 -9.56 -14.67
C LEU A 59 16.38 -9.17 -14.21
N THR A 60 16.53 -8.59 -13.01
CA THR A 60 17.80 -8.02 -12.53
C THR A 60 18.47 -8.86 -11.47
N GLY A 61 17.74 -9.74 -10.78
CA GLY A 61 18.24 -10.51 -9.63
C GLY A 61 18.57 -9.66 -8.41
N ASN A 62 18.27 -8.34 -8.42
CA ASN A 62 18.67 -7.41 -7.39
C ASN A 62 17.45 -6.83 -6.65
N TYR A 63 17.34 -7.13 -5.36
CA TYR A 63 16.23 -6.67 -4.50
C TYR A 63 16.18 -5.15 -4.33
N PHE A 64 17.32 -4.46 -4.39
CA PHE A 64 17.34 -3.01 -4.24
C PHE A 64 16.69 -2.30 -5.43
N TYR A 65 17.04 -2.69 -6.66
CA TYR A 65 16.40 -2.15 -7.87
C TYR A 65 14.91 -2.49 -7.92
N SER A 66 14.56 -3.70 -7.52
CA SER A 66 13.18 -4.17 -7.43
C SER A 66 12.33 -3.30 -6.49
N LEU A 67 12.84 -3.03 -5.28
CA LEU A 67 12.19 -2.15 -4.31
C LEU A 67 12.04 -0.73 -4.85
N PHE A 68 13.09 -0.19 -5.46
CA PHE A 68 13.09 1.17 -5.99
C PHE A 68 12.08 1.37 -7.13
N LEU A 69 12.01 0.43 -8.08
CA LEU A 69 11.01 0.50 -9.16
C LEU A 69 9.58 0.32 -8.64
N SER A 70 9.37 -0.54 -7.66
CA SER A 70 8.06 -0.67 -6.99
C SER A 70 7.60 0.67 -6.39
N ILE A 71 8.49 1.37 -5.67
CA ILE A 71 8.19 2.69 -5.11
C ILE A 71 7.88 3.71 -6.21
N ILE A 72 8.69 3.75 -7.27
CA ILE A 72 8.48 4.67 -8.40
C ILE A 72 7.10 4.43 -9.03
N SER A 73 6.70 3.19 -9.25
CA SER A 73 5.38 2.87 -9.80
C SER A 73 4.25 3.39 -8.91
N GLY A 74 4.39 3.25 -7.59
CA GLY A 74 3.44 3.81 -6.63
C GLY A 74 3.37 5.34 -6.67
N VAL A 75 4.52 6.02 -6.77
CA VAL A 75 4.59 7.49 -6.91
C VAL A 75 3.91 7.96 -8.20
N ILE A 76 4.15 7.28 -9.33
CA ILE A 76 3.55 7.65 -10.62
C ILE A 76 2.03 7.51 -10.57
N LEU A 77 1.52 6.35 -10.14
CA LEU A 77 0.08 6.11 -10.10
C LEU A 77 -0.64 7.02 -9.09
N SER A 78 -0.08 7.19 -7.90
CA SER A 78 -0.64 8.10 -6.90
C SER A 78 -0.54 9.57 -7.34
N GLY A 79 0.50 9.94 -8.09
CA GLY A 79 0.63 11.24 -8.72
C GLY A 79 -0.47 11.50 -9.76
N ILE A 80 -0.79 10.51 -10.59
CA ILE A 80 -1.91 10.58 -11.54
C ILE A 80 -3.23 10.75 -10.80
N PHE A 81 -3.47 9.95 -9.76
CA PHE A 81 -4.66 10.09 -8.91
C PHE A 81 -4.76 11.48 -8.29
N ALA A 82 -3.67 11.99 -7.71
CA ALA A 82 -3.63 13.32 -7.13
C ALA A 82 -3.94 14.41 -8.15
N PHE A 83 -3.39 14.29 -9.35
CA PHE A 83 -3.66 15.25 -10.44
C PHE A 83 -5.14 15.26 -10.85
N LEU A 84 -5.75 14.09 -11.03
CA LEU A 84 -7.16 13.96 -11.38
C LEU A 84 -8.07 14.54 -10.29
N VAL A 85 -7.81 14.20 -9.02
CA VAL A 85 -8.68 14.60 -7.90
C VAL A 85 -8.48 16.06 -7.51
N LEU A 86 -7.23 16.56 -7.48
CA LEU A 86 -6.94 17.88 -6.96
C LEU A 86 -6.97 18.98 -8.03
N ASN A 87 -6.57 18.67 -9.26
CA ASN A 87 -6.52 19.66 -10.35
C ASN A 87 -7.78 19.62 -11.21
N LEU A 88 -8.24 18.42 -11.58
CA LEU A 88 -9.48 18.27 -12.37
C LEU A 88 -10.74 18.18 -11.51
N MET A 89 -10.58 18.21 -10.17
CA MET A 89 -11.70 18.16 -9.20
C MET A 89 -12.68 17.00 -9.46
N THR A 90 -12.18 15.86 -9.91
CA THR A 90 -12.99 14.67 -10.14
C THR A 90 -13.47 14.05 -8.82
N ASN A 91 -14.54 13.25 -8.89
CA ASN A 91 -15.03 12.52 -7.73
C ASN A 91 -13.96 11.52 -7.23
N GLN A 92 -13.50 11.70 -5.98
CA GLN A 92 -12.43 10.89 -5.36
C GLN A 92 -12.75 9.40 -5.36
N ILE A 93 -13.99 9.04 -5.04
CA ILE A 93 -14.46 7.65 -4.97
C ILE A 93 -14.41 7.00 -6.34
N ALA A 94 -15.02 7.65 -7.35
CA ALA A 94 -15.05 7.12 -8.70
C ALA A 94 -13.64 7.01 -9.32
N THR A 95 -12.81 8.01 -9.11
CA THR A 95 -11.42 8.01 -9.60
C THR A 95 -10.57 6.94 -8.90
N GLY A 96 -10.76 6.73 -7.59
CA GLY A 96 -10.08 5.67 -6.85
C GLY A 96 -10.47 4.27 -7.35
N LEU A 97 -11.77 4.02 -7.53
CA LEU A 97 -12.25 2.75 -8.08
C LEU A 97 -11.75 2.51 -9.51
N ALA A 98 -11.76 3.54 -10.36
CA ALA A 98 -11.20 3.45 -11.71
C ALA A 98 -9.69 3.10 -11.68
N LEU A 99 -8.94 3.69 -10.75
CA LEU A 99 -7.53 3.39 -10.54
C LEU A 99 -7.32 1.93 -10.08
N THR A 100 -8.20 1.41 -9.23
CA THR A 100 -8.16 -0.01 -8.82
C THR A 100 -8.36 -0.93 -10.01
N ILE A 101 -9.41 -0.70 -10.81
CA ILE A 101 -9.68 -1.51 -12.02
C ILE A 101 -8.52 -1.41 -13.00
N PHE A 102 -7.99 -0.22 -13.22
CA PHE A 102 -6.80 -0.01 -14.06
C PHE A 102 -5.59 -0.78 -13.52
N GLY A 103 -5.33 -0.71 -12.22
CA GLY A 103 -4.23 -1.42 -11.57
C GLY A 103 -4.35 -2.95 -11.68
N ILE A 104 -5.55 -3.49 -11.51
CA ILE A 104 -5.85 -4.92 -11.71
C ILE A 104 -5.53 -5.32 -13.16
N GLY A 105 -6.07 -4.60 -14.14
CA GLY A 105 -5.83 -4.90 -15.56
C GLY A 105 -4.37 -4.79 -15.96
N LEU A 106 -3.69 -3.71 -15.52
CA LEU A 106 -2.28 -3.49 -15.81
C LEU A 106 -1.39 -4.57 -15.18
N SER A 107 -1.65 -4.95 -13.94
CA SER A 107 -0.89 -5.98 -13.24
C SER A 107 -1.08 -7.36 -13.86
N ALA A 108 -2.30 -7.71 -14.26
CA ALA A 108 -2.59 -8.95 -14.96
C ALA A 108 -1.88 -9.02 -16.33
N MET A 109 -1.90 -7.91 -17.10
CA MET A 109 -1.25 -7.83 -18.39
C MET A 109 0.28 -7.97 -18.28
N LEU A 110 0.91 -7.24 -17.37
CA LEU A 110 2.36 -7.28 -17.17
C LEU A 110 2.83 -8.59 -16.53
N GLY A 111 2.08 -9.10 -15.57
CA GLY A 111 2.42 -10.31 -14.81
C GLY A 111 2.22 -11.62 -15.55
N LYS A 112 1.40 -11.63 -16.62
CA LYS A 112 1.03 -12.84 -17.36
C LYS A 112 2.22 -13.69 -17.83
N LYS A 113 3.32 -13.05 -18.24
CA LYS A 113 4.54 -13.75 -18.73
C LYS A 113 5.36 -14.35 -17.59
N PHE A 114 5.16 -13.90 -16.36
CA PHE A 114 5.97 -14.25 -15.19
C PHE A 114 5.20 -15.09 -14.17
N GLY A 115 3.95 -15.45 -14.49
CA GLY A 115 3.11 -16.31 -13.65
C GLY A 115 3.78 -17.65 -13.36
N GLY A 116 3.80 -18.04 -12.08
CA GLY A 116 4.34 -19.33 -11.66
C GLY A 116 5.87 -19.43 -11.62
N THR A 117 6.63 -18.34 -11.90
CA THR A 117 8.08 -18.36 -11.69
C THR A 117 8.39 -18.22 -10.21
N PRO A 118 8.99 -19.22 -9.55
CA PRO A 118 9.40 -19.09 -8.15
C PRO A 118 10.63 -18.20 -8.06
N ILE A 119 10.68 -17.36 -7.02
CA ILE A 119 11.84 -16.55 -6.67
C ILE A 119 12.32 -16.89 -5.26
N ASP A 120 13.58 -16.61 -4.96
CA ASP A 120 14.07 -16.66 -3.60
C ASP A 120 13.44 -15.51 -2.80
N GLY A 121 12.58 -15.86 -1.84
CA GLY A 121 11.86 -14.88 -1.01
C GLY A 121 12.79 -14.17 -0.04
N LEU A 122 12.54 -12.88 0.19
CA LEU A 122 13.24 -12.11 1.22
C LEU A 122 12.70 -12.48 2.62
N ASN A 123 13.56 -12.39 3.62
CA ASN A 123 13.15 -12.68 4.99
C ASN A 123 12.10 -11.65 5.47
N PRO A 124 10.86 -12.05 5.82
CA PRO A 124 9.77 -11.15 6.19
C PRO A 124 10.02 -10.36 7.48
N TYR A 125 10.92 -10.82 8.34
CA TYR A 125 11.18 -10.16 9.64
C TYR A 125 11.68 -8.73 9.52
N TYR A 126 12.46 -8.41 8.48
CA TYR A 126 12.92 -7.04 8.25
C TYR A 126 11.74 -6.08 8.03
N PHE A 127 10.76 -6.51 7.24
CA PHE A 127 9.57 -5.70 6.95
C PHE A 127 8.64 -5.58 8.15
N ILE A 128 8.52 -6.64 8.98
CA ILE A 128 7.75 -6.59 10.23
C ILE A 128 8.33 -5.53 11.16
N VAL A 129 9.64 -5.52 11.38
CA VAL A 129 10.30 -4.51 12.24
C VAL A 129 10.12 -3.11 11.67
N ILE A 130 10.31 -2.94 10.36
CA ILE A 130 10.13 -1.65 9.68
C ILE A 130 8.66 -1.18 9.81
N SER A 131 7.67 -2.07 9.68
CA SER A 131 6.26 -1.71 9.81
C SER A 131 5.92 -1.18 11.20
N PHE A 132 6.42 -1.83 12.27
CA PHE A 132 6.25 -1.35 13.63
C PHE A 132 6.91 0.02 13.87
N LEU A 133 8.14 0.21 13.39
CA LEU A 133 8.83 1.50 13.49
C LEU A 133 8.07 2.60 12.75
N LEU A 134 7.51 2.29 11.57
CA LEU A 134 6.71 3.23 10.79
C LEU A 134 5.41 3.63 11.50
N VAL A 135 4.72 2.70 12.18
CA VAL A 135 3.53 3.02 12.98
C VAL A 135 3.87 4.08 14.04
N PHE A 136 4.94 3.86 14.82
CA PHE A 136 5.37 4.82 15.84
C PHE A 136 5.82 6.15 15.22
N PHE A 137 6.56 6.10 14.13
CA PHE A 137 7.04 7.30 13.43
C PHE A 137 5.86 8.14 12.91
N VAL A 138 4.87 7.53 12.24
CA VAL A 138 3.71 8.25 11.70
C VAL A 138 2.80 8.75 12.82
N ALA A 139 2.60 7.98 13.90
CA ALA A 139 1.88 8.43 15.07
C ALA A 139 2.55 9.65 15.71
N TYR A 140 3.87 9.63 15.88
CA TYR A 140 4.64 10.76 16.36
C TYR A 140 4.57 11.95 15.40
N PHE A 141 4.74 11.70 14.09
CA PHE A 141 4.65 12.74 13.05
C PHE A 141 3.31 13.46 13.09
N LEU A 142 2.20 12.73 13.09
CA LEU A 142 0.86 13.32 13.09
C LEU A 142 0.52 14.04 14.40
N SER A 143 1.05 13.59 15.57
CA SER A 143 0.68 14.14 16.87
C SER A 143 1.61 15.22 17.37
N LYS A 144 2.89 15.18 17.03
CA LYS A 144 3.94 16.02 17.64
C LYS A 144 4.65 16.96 16.68
N THR A 145 4.49 16.82 15.34
CA THR A 145 5.17 17.70 14.40
C THR A 145 4.27 18.81 13.86
N LYS A 146 4.87 19.95 13.51
CA LYS A 146 4.16 21.09 12.88
C LYS A 146 3.53 20.69 11.54
N THR A 147 4.23 19.88 10.75
CA THR A 147 3.73 19.38 9.46
C THR A 147 2.56 18.43 9.63
N GLY A 148 2.59 17.53 10.63
CA GLY A 148 1.47 16.66 10.95
C GLY A 148 0.23 17.43 11.43
N LEU A 149 0.43 18.52 12.19
CA LEU A 149 -0.65 19.43 12.58
C LEU A 149 -1.28 20.09 11.35
N ILE A 150 -0.46 20.56 10.39
CA ILE A 150 -0.94 21.15 9.14
C ILE A 150 -1.76 20.14 8.34
N VAL A 151 -1.31 18.90 8.22
CA VAL A 151 -2.04 17.82 7.52
C VAL A 151 -3.43 17.64 8.12
N ARG A 152 -3.54 17.57 9.45
CA ARG A 152 -4.83 17.45 10.14
C ARG A 152 -5.71 18.67 9.96
N ALA A 153 -5.14 19.88 10.09
CA ALA A 153 -5.88 21.13 9.90
C ALA A 153 -6.45 21.27 8.48
N VAL A 154 -5.68 20.85 7.46
CA VAL A 154 -6.12 20.81 6.06
C VAL A 154 -7.26 19.81 5.84
N GLY A 155 -7.25 18.68 6.55
CA GLY A 155 -8.32 17.69 6.47
C GLY A 155 -9.60 18.12 7.18
N GLU A 156 -9.49 18.80 8.34
CA GLU A 156 -10.64 19.25 9.13
C GLU A 156 -11.33 20.45 8.48
N ASN A 157 -10.56 21.49 8.09
CA ASN A 157 -11.09 22.68 7.44
C ASN A 157 -10.07 23.32 6.50
N HIS A 158 -10.20 23.00 5.21
CA HIS A 158 -9.30 23.51 4.18
C HIS A 158 -9.38 25.03 3.98
N ASN A 159 -10.56 25.66 4.21
CA ASN A 159 -10.71 27.11 4.08
C ASN A 159 -9.95 27.85 5.19
N SER A 160 -10.03 27.34 6.43
CA SER A 160 -9.29 27.91 7.56
C SER A 160 -7.78 27.73 7.40
N ALA A 161 -7.34 26.57 6.92
CA ALA A 161 -5.93 26.32 6.65
C ALA A 161 -5.38 27.24 5.54
N TYR A 162 -6.17 27.46 4.49
CA TYR A 162 -5.83 28.40 3.41
C TYR A 162 -5.74 29.85 3.90
N ALA A 163 -6.69 30.28 4.75
CA ALA A 163 -6.69 31.62 5.36
C ALA A 163 -5.45 31.89 6.25
N LEU A 164 -4.90 30.85 6.86
CA LEU A 164 -3.65 30.90 7.60
C LEU A 164 -2.38 30.88 6.73
N GLY A 165 -2.52 30.87 5.39
CA GLY A 165 -1.42 30.91 4.44
C GLY A 165 -0.80 29.55 4.09
N TYR A 166 -1.39 28.44 4.54
CA TYR A 166 -0.88 27.11 4.19
C TYR A 166 -1.33 26.67 2.79
N ASN A 167 -0.40 26.04 2.05
CA ASN A 167 -0.71 25.51 0.72
C ASN A 167 -1.41 24.15 0.82
N VAL A 168 -2.75 24.18 0.81
CA VAL A 168 -3.62 22.99 0.93
C VAL A 168 -3.33 21.96 -0.17
N ILE A 169 -3.16 22.41 -1.42
CA ILE A 169 -2.94 21.54 -2.58
C ILE A 169 -1.61 20.77 -2.43
N LYS A 170 -0.52 21.48 -2.10
CA LYS A 170 0.79 20.81 -1.88
C LYS A 170 0.74 19.78 -0.75
N THR A 171 0.07 20.12 0.35
CA THR A 171 -0.08 19.20 1.49
C THR A 171 -0.80 17.92 1.08
N ARG A 172 -1.92 18.04 0.34
CA ARG A 172 -2.67 16.89 -0.18
C ARG A 172 -1.87 16.07 -1.18
N TYR A 173 -1.13 16.70 -2.10
CA TYR A 173 -0.25 15.98 -3.02
C TYR A 173 0.78 15.13 -2.28
N LEU A 174 1.45 15.69 -1.28
CA LEU A 174 2.47 14.97 -0.52
C LEU A 174 1.88 13.77 0.24
N THR A 175 0.71 13.94 0.85
CA THR A 175 0.05 12.84 1.58
C THR A 175 -0.44 11.73 0.65
N ILE A 176 -0.96 12.07 -0.54
CA ILE A 176 -1.38 11.08 -1.55
C ILE A 176 -0.16 10.30 -2.06
N ILE A 177 0.94 10.98 -2.39
CA ILE A 177 2.18 10.33 -2.84
C ILE A 177 2.73 9.42 -1.75
N PHE A 178 2.74 9.86 -0.48
CA PHE A 178 3.13 9.02 0.64
C PHE A 178 2.24 7.77 0.75
N GLY A 179 0.91 7.94 0.62
CA GLY A 179 -0.04 6.82 0.57
C GLY A 179 0.28 5.84 -0.56
N GLY A 180 0.59 6.34 -1.76
CA GLY A 180 0.98 5.52 -2.90
C GLY A 180 2.28 4.74 -2.68
N VAL A 181 3.29 5.35 -2.06
CA VAL A 181 4.53 4.67 -1.69
C VAL A 181 4.28 3.55 -0.70
N MET A 182 3.49 3.80 0.35
CA MET A 182 3.18 2.78 1.36
C MET A 182 2.36 1.62 0.76
N SER A 183 1.41 1.91 -0.12
CA SER A 183 0.61 0.89 -0.81
C SER A 183 1.48 0.04 -1.74
N SER A 184 2.39 0.64 -2.51
CA SER A 184 3.29 -0.12 -3.38
C SER A 184 4.28 -0.98 -2.59
N LEU A 185 4.77 -0.50 -1.43
CA LEU A 185 5.57 -1.29 -0.51
C LEU A 185 4.81 -2.49 0.07
N ALA A 186 3.52 -2.31 0.38
CA ALA A 186 2.65 -3.40 0.81
C ALA A 186 2.53 -4.47 -0.29
N GLY A 187 2.32 -4.05 -1.54
CA GLY A 187 2.29 -4.95 -2.70
C GLY A 187 3.62 -5.67 -2.93
N TYR A 188 4.73 -4.94 -2.88
CA TYR A 188 6.09 -5.49 -2.95
C TYR A 188 6.32 -6.59 -1.91
N TYR A 189 5.93 -6.33 -0.66
CA TYR A 189 6.05 -7.32 0.41
C TYR A 189 5.26 -8.60 0.10
N ILE A 190 4.04 -8.47 -0.41
CA ILE A 190 3.21 -9.64 -0.75
C ILE A 190 3.88 -10.49 -1.82
N SER A 191 4.37 -9.88 -2.90
CA SER A 191 4.91 -10.61 -4.04
C SER A 191 6.31 -11.21 -3.81
N ILE A 192 7.08 -10.70 -2.83
CA ILE A 192 8.48 -11.11 -2.63
C ILE A 192 8.69 -11.82 -1.28
N CYS A 193 7.95 -11.42 -0.24
CA CYS A 193 8.16 -11.98 1.11
C CYS A 193 7.07 -12.96 1.52
N TYR A 194 5.79 -12.66 1.22
CA TYR A 194 4.66 -13.47 1.67
C TYR A 194 4.40 -14.65 0.73
N ALA A 195 4.26 -14.38 -0.56
CA ALA A 195 4.07 -15.40 -1.60
C ALA A 195 5.10 -15.14 -2.71
N PRO A 196 6.30 -15.77 -2.64
CA PRO A 196 7.40 -15.51 -3.58
C PRO A 196 7.15 -16.12 -4.96
N MET A 197 6.01 -15.79 -5.54
CA MET A 197 5.57 -16.11 -6.88
C MET A 197 4.50 -15.11 -7.33
N TRP A 198 4.42 -14.86 -8.63
CA TRP A 198 3.37 -13.99 -9.15
C TRP A 198 2.08 -14.78 -9.39
N GLN A 199 0.99 -14.29 -8.81
CA GLN A 199 -0.38 -14.75 -9.04
C GLN A 199 -1.29 -13.54 -9.29
N GLU A 200 -2.22 -13.67 -10.25
CA GLU A 200 -3.20 -12.63 -10.51
C GLU A 200 -4.11 -12.42 -9.29
N GLY A 201 -4.37 -11.17 -8.93
CA GLY A 201 -5.25 -10.83 -7.80
C GLY A 201 -4.69 -11.12 -6.41
N MET A 202 -3.37 -11.31 -6.24
CA MET A 202 -2.75 -11.67 -4.96
C MET A 202 -2.90 -10.64 -3.84
N THR A 203 -3.32 -9.41 -4.16
CA THR A 203 -3.55 -8.34 -3.17
C THR A 203 -5.04 -8.11 -2.89
N CYS A 204 -5.92 -9.04 -3.24
CA CYS A 204 -7.36 -8.89 -3.14
C CYS A 204 -7.80 -8.73 -1.68
N LEU A 205 -7.87 -7.50 -1.21
CA LEU A 205 -8.32 -7.15 0.14
C LEU A 205 -9.84 -7.22 0.28
N LEU A 206 -10.57 -7.00 -0.82
CA LEU A 206 -12.04 -6.98 -0.85
C LEU A 206 -12.67 -8.40 -0.90
N TYR A 207 -11.91 -9.41 -1.34
CA TYR A 207 -12.42 -10.78 -1.54
C TYR A 207 -12.01 -11.79 -0.45
N THR A 208 -11.30 -11.38 0.58
CA THR A 208 -10.81 -12.27 1.65
C THR A 208 -11.85 -12.62 2.72
N SER A 209 -13.12 -12.17 2.59
CA SER A 209 -14.16 -12.78 3.41
C SER A 209 -14.57 -14.10 2.72
N PRO A 210 -14.36 -15.27 3.37
CA PRO A 210 -14.86 -16.53 2.84
C PRO A 210 -16.37 -16.40 2.65
N SER A 211 -16.82 -16.58 1.41
CA SER A 211 -18.24 -16.62 1.13
C SER A 211 -18.86 -17.76 1.95
N PRO A 212 -20.05 -17.57 2.54
CA PRO A 212 -20.75 -18.68 3.23
C PRO A 212 -20.98 -19.92 2.35
N ARG A 213 -20.74 -19.78 1.03
CA ARG A 213 -20.82 -20.88 0.06
C ARG A 213 -19.55 -21.74 0.02
N ASP A 214 -18.39 -21.21 0.45
CA ASP A 214 -17.11 -21.95 0.41
C ASP A 214 -16.94 -22.85 1.65
N THR A 215 -17.80 -22.72 2.65
CA THR A 215 -17.83 -23.57 3.85
C THR A 215 -18.79 -24.75 3.75
N ALA A 216 -19.41 -24.97 2.59
CA ALA A 216 -20.44 -26.00 2.37
C ALA A 216 -19.96 -27.16 1.46
N LEU A 217 -18.63 -27.47 1.44
CA LEU A 217 -18.07 -28.66 0.80
C LEU A 217 -17.30 -29.48 1.81
#